data_1c17841de1155bce94a3167dad7556e2
#
_entry.id   1c17841de1155bce94a3167dad7556e2
#
_cell.length_a   1.000
_cell.length_b   1.000
_cell.length_c   1.000
_cell.angle_alpha   90.00
_cell.angle_beta   90.00
_cell.angle_gamma   90.00
#
_symmetry.space_group_name_H-M   'P 1'
#
loop_
_entity.id
_entity.type
_entity.pdbx_description
1 polymer ?
#
loop_
_entity_poly.entity_id
_entity_poly.type
_entity_poly.pdbx_seq_one_letter_code
_entity_poly.pdbx_strand_id
1 'polypeptide(L)'
;YFRECDFFWKCDSGMKNTWRKGTLTVTALDYPDPDIIRVEDTYYMVSTTMHFMPGCEILRSYDLVNWEHAAFVYDRLDSTPAQTLEDEHNIYGKGMWAASLRYHKGIFYICFVANDTHKTYLYRSDSIEGPWHKSQIEGFYHDCSLFFEEDDSAYIIYGNNHIYLTQLKADLSGPLEGGLHRELINDEGNPFLGYEGSHFYK
;
A
#
# COMPACT_ATOMS: atom_id res chain seq x y z
N TYR A 1 -10.37 16.62 12.34
CA TYR A 1 -9.22 16.83 13.25
C TYR A 1 -7.98 16.33 12.54
N PHE A 2 -7.19 17.26 12.00
CA PHE A 2 -5.90 16.95 11.41
C PHE A 2 -4.93 16.57 12.53
N ARG A 3 -4.32 15.38 12.47
CA ARG A 3 -3.18 15.07 13.33
C ARG A 3 -1.92 15.57 12.66
N GLU A 4 -1.18 16.42 13.35
CA GLU A 4 0.17 16.81 12.97
C GLU A 4 1.08 15.57 13.13
N CYS A 5 1.65 15.09 12.03
CA CYS A 5 2.71 14.09 12.07
C CYS A 5 4.06 14.81 12.15
N ASP A 6 4.79 14.62 13.24
CA ASP A 6 6.15 15.11 13.38
C ASP A 6 7.12 14.16 12.66
N PHE A 7 7.66 14.56 11.51
CA PHE A 7 8.75 13.85 10.84
C PHE A 7 10.10 14.49 11.16
N PHE A 8 11.07 13.66 11.52
CA PHE A 8 12.46 14.07 11.66
C PHE A 8 13.26 13.55 10.47
N TRP A 9 13.87 14.44 9.70
CA TRP A 9 14.74 14.07 8.59
C TRP A 9 16.14 14.67 8.76
N LYS A 10 17.15 13.93 8.32
CA LYS A 10 18.54 14.35 8.36
C LYS A 10 18.96 14.84 6.98
N CYS A 11 19.33 16.09 6.86
CA CYS A 11 19.92 16.63 5.64
C CYS A 11 21.44 16.44 5.68
N ASP A 12 21.97 15.58 4.82
CA ASP A 12 23.41 15.32 4.67
C ASP A 12 24.04 16.35 3.70
N SER A 13 24.12 17.58 4.12
CA SER A 13 24.94 18.60 3.47
C SER A 13 25.93 19.15 4.49
N GLY A 14 27.08 18.54 4.65
CA GLY A 14 28.32 19.03 5.28
C GLY A 14 28.26 20.08 6.42
N MET A 15 27.10 20.44 6.94
CA MET A 15 26.88 21.41 7.99
C MET A 15 26.17 20.78 9.18
N LYS A 16 26.70 21.04 10.36
CA LYS A 16 26.27 20.71 11.72
C LYS A 16 24.84 20.11 11.83
N ASN A 17 24.73 18.90 12.42
CA ASN A 17 23.49 18.20 12.81
C ASN A 17 22.47 19.16 13.46
N THR A 18 21.62 19.78 12.67
CA THR A 18 20.47 20.53 13.16
C THR A 18 19.20 19.80 12.69
N TRP A 19 18.55 19.15 13.64
CA TRP A 19 17.20 18.66 13.45
C TRP A 19 16.27 19.86 13.28
N ARG A 20 15.59 19.95 12.16
CA ARG A 20 14.53 20.94 12.01
C ARG A 20 13.18 20.24 12.22
N LYS A 21 12.37 20.79 13.12
CA LYS A 21 10.97 20.44 13.25
C LYS A 21 10.24 21.10 12.08
N GLY A 22 9.73 20.31 11.15
CA GLY A 22 8.87 20.79 10.07
C GLY A 22 7.47 20.25 10.25
N THR A 23 6.46 21.10 10.15
CA THR A 23 5.09 20.64 10.00
C THR A 23 4.88 20.33 8.53
N LEU A 24 4.72 19.04 8.18
CA LEU A 24 4.38 18.63 6.83
C LEU A 24 2.86 18.57 6.71
N THR A 25 2.29 19.54 6.03
CA THR A 25 0.93 19.39 5.49
C THR A 25 1.09 18.77 4.11
N VAL A 26 0.96 17.46 4.02
CA VAL A 26 1.22 16.73 2.77
C VAL A 26 0.22 17.13 1.70
N THR A 27 -1.04 17.23 2.03
CA THR A 27 -2.08 17.77 1.13
C THR A 27 -3.25 18.32 1.95
N ALA A 28 -4.12 19.13 1.30
CA ALA A 28 -5.40 19.55 1.88
C ALA A 28 -6.52 18.52 1.62
N LEU A 29 -6.21 17.40 0.97
CA LEU A 29 -7.13 16.32 0.62
C LEU A 29 -6.97 15.16 1.60
N ASP A 30 -7.98 14.30 1.64
CA ASP A 30 -7.99 13.10 2.46
C ASP A 30 -7.29 11.96 1.71
N TYR A 31 -6.14 11.53 2.23
CA TYR A 31 -5.36 10.41 1.74
C TYR A 31 -5.14 9.42 2.89
N PRO A 32 -6.14 8.58 3.21
CA PRO A 32 -6.02 7.61 4.29
C PRO A 32 -5.07 6.48 3.94
N ASP A 33 -4.44 5.91 4.98
CA ASP A 33 -3.56 4.73 4.89
C ASP A 33 -2.47 4.85 3.81
N PRO A 34 -1.67 5.93 3.80
CA PRO A 34 -0.71 6.13 2.73
C PRO A 34 0.50 5.20 2.87
N ASP A 35 0.99 4.68 1.75
CA ASP A 35 2.32 4.06 1.64
C ASP A 35 3.19 4.87 0.68
N ILE A 36 4.42 5.17 1.11
CA ILE A 36 5.34 6.05 0.37
C ILE A 36 6.66 5.31 0.14
N ILE A 37 7.13 5.35 -1.11
CA ILE A 37 8.47 4.88 -1.46
C ILE A 37 9.26 5.99 -2.14
N ARG A 38 10.59 5.86 -2.12
CA ARG A 38 11.49 6.68 -2.92
C ARG A 38 12.17 5.82 -3.97
N VAL A 39 12.10 6.26 -5.22
CA VAL A 39 12.86 5.66 -6.32
C VAL A 39 13.69 6.78 -6.95
N GLU A 40 15.03 6.64 -6.89
CA GLU A 40 15.96 7.70 -7.27
C GLU A 40 15.67 9.03 -6.55
N ASP A 41 15.31 10.08 -7.27
CA ASP A 41 15.03 11.41 -6.72
C ASP A 41 13.52 11.73 -6.60
N THR A 42 12.67 10.73 -6.78
CA THR A 42 11.22 10.90 -6.78
C THR A 42 10.57 10.07 -5.67
N TYR A 43 9.66 10.67 -4.94
CA TYR A 43 8.79 10.00 -3.97
C TYR A 43 7.46 9.68 -4.65
N TYR A 44 6.96 8.49 -4.39
CA TYR A 44 5.65 8.04 -4.86
C TYR A 44 4.80 7.62 -3.67
N MET A 45 3.53 8.01 -3.69
CA MET A 45 2.57 7.69 -2.64
C MET A 45 1.32 7.07 -3.25
N VAL A 46 0.83 6.03 -2.62
CA VAL A 46 -0.51 5.46 -2.84
C VAL A 46 -1.34 5.62 -1.57
N SER A 47 -2.66 5.60 -1.71
CA SER A 47 -3.59 5.71 -0.59
C SER A 47 -4.87 4.95 -0.87
N THR A 48 -5.64 4.69 0.17
CA THR A 48 -6.97 4.09 0.08
C THR A 48 -7.91 4.96 -0.74
N THR A 49 -8.55 4.38 -1.76
CA THR A 49 -9.56 5.07 -2.57
C THR A 49 -10.97 4.48 -2.42
N MET A 50 -11.12 3.41 -1.64
CA MET A 50 -12.39 2.74 -1.36
C MET A 50 -13.18 2.44 -2.65
N HIS A 51 -14.39 2.98 -2.73
CA HIS A 51 -15.34 2.79 -3.83
C HIS A 51 -15.12 3.74 -5.01
N PHE A 52 -14.19 4.70 -4.90
CA PHE A 52 -13.93 5.63 -5.99
C PHE A 52 -13.22 4.94 -7.17
N MET A 53 -13.68 5.27 -8.37
CA MET A 53 -13.11 4.81 -9.63
C MET A 53 -13.02 5.99 -10.60
N PRO A 54 -11.85 6.20 -11.26
CA PRO A 54 -10.63 5.39 -11.20
C PRO A 54 -10.07 5.27 -9.77
N GLY A 55 -9.34 4.18 -9.50
CA GLY A 55 -8.88 3.89 -8.14
C GLY A 55 -7.39 3.63 -8.04
N CYS A 56 -6.93 3.58 -6.78
CA CYS A 56 -5.53 3.54 -6.41
C CYS A 56 -4.75 4.68 -7.09
N GLU A 57 -5.04 5.90 -6.65
CA GLU A 57 -4.30 7.07 -7.12
C GLU A 57 -2.84 6.98 -6.68
N ILE A 58 -1.95 7.31 -7.61
CA ILE A 58 -0.52 7.47 -7.35
C ILE A 58 -0.20 8.95 -7.41
N LEU A 59 0.37 9.47 -6.34
CA LEU A 59 0.96 10.79 -6.31
C LEU A 59 2.48 10.69 -6.41
N ARG A 60 3.12 11.72 -6.96
CA ARG A 60 4.57 11.88 -6.94
C ARG A 60 4.98 13.22 -6.34
N SER A 61 6.15 13.24 -5.75
CA SER A 61 6.77 14.43 -5.17
C SER A 61 8.28 14.36 -5.29
N TYR A 62 8.91 15.53 -5.39
CA TYR A 62 10.38 15.67 -5.37
C TYR A 62 10.90 16.21 -4.04
N ASP A 63 10.00 16.61 -3.13
CA ASP A 63 10.36 17.29 -1.89
C ASP A 63 9.52 16.86 -0.67
N LEU A 64 8.58 15.90 -0.84
CA LEU A 64 7.62 15.42 0.16
C LEU A 64 6.60 16.50 0.64
N VAL A 65 6.59 17.66 0.02
CA VAL A 65 5.71 18.79 0.37
C VAL A 65 4.71 19.05 -0.74
N ASN A 66 5.22 19.11 -1.97
CA ASN A 66 4.40 19.36 -3.15
C ASN A 66 4.14 18.03 -3.86
N TRP A 67 2.88 17.67 -3.94
CA TRP A 67 2.44 16.42 -4.55
C TRP A 67 1.62 16.69 -5.79
N GLU A 68 1.85 15.92 -6.84
CA GLU A 68 1.08 15.97 -8.07
C GLU A 68 0.58 14.59 -8.46
N HIS A 69 -0.54 14.54 -9.15
CA HIS A 69 -1.09 13.30 -9.69
C HIS A 69 -0.12 12.69 -10.72
N ALA A 70 0.20 11.41 -10.56
CA ALA A 70 1.00 10.66 -11.52
C ALA A 70 0.13 9.72 -12.36
N ALA A 71 -0.69 8.89 -11.73
CA ALA A 71 -1.54 7.92 -12.42
C ALA A 71 -2.67 7.40 -11.52
N PHE A 72 -3.63 6.73 -12.14
CA PHE A 72 -4.48 5.74 -11.48
C PHE A 72 -4.05 4.34 -11.90
N VAL A 73 -4.10 3.39 -10.97
CA VAL A 73 -3.70 1.99 -11.23
C VAL A 73 -4.75 1.24 -12.05
N TYR A 74 -6.01 1.60 -11.87
CA TYR A 74 -7.13 1.00 -12.61
C TYR A 74 -8.27 2.00 -12.81
N ASP A 75 -8.94 1.89 -13.94
CA ASP A 75 -10.19 2.60 -14.20
C ASP A 75 -11.35 1.97 -13.45
N ARG A 76 -11.40 0.63 -13.44
CA ARG A 76 -12.37 -0.18 -12.71
C ARG A 76 -11.67 -1.43 -12.16
N LEU A 77 -11.93 -1.77 -10.90
CA LEU A 77 -11.25 -2.88 -10.25
C LEU A 77 -11.69 -4.24 -10.82
N ASP A 78 -12.98 -4.54 -10.72
CA ASP A 78 -13.66 -5.66 -11.34
C ASP A 78 -14.97 -5.13 -11.96
N SER A 79 -15.69 -5.92 -12.70
CA SER A 79 -16.99 -5.53 -13.25
C SER A 79 -18.11 -6.27 -12.55
N THR A 80 -18.13 -6.23 -11.22
CA THR A 80 -19.26 -6.76 -10.45
C THR A 80 -20.49 -5.83 -10.60
N PRO A 81 -21.72 -6.31 -10.50
CA PRO A 81 -22.91 -5.45 -10.52
C PRO A 81 -22.83 -4.29 -9.53
N ALA A 82 -22.23 -4.52 -8.36
CA ALA A 82 -22.06 -3.48 -7.35
C ALA A 82 -21.03 -2.41 -7.76
N GLN A 83 -19.97 -2.77 -8.48
CA GLN A 83 -18.98 -1.82 -8.99
C GLN A 83 -19.45 -1.09 -10.25
N THR A 84 -20.39 -1.66 -10.98
CA THR A 84 -21.03 -1.03 -12.16
C THR A 84 -22.30 -0.27 -11.80
N LEU A 85 -22.69 -0.29 -10.53
CA LEU A 85 -23.92 0.34 -10.02
C LEU A 85 -25.17 -0.16 -10.73
N GLU A 86 -25.19 -1.47 -11.05
CA GLU A 86 -26.33 -2.12 -11.68
C GLU A 86 -27.44 -2.36 -10.65
N ASP A 87 -28.66 -2.10 -11.04
CA ASP A 87 -29.84 -2.13 -10.18
C ASP A 87 -29.64 -1.25 -8.93
N GLU A 88 -29.91 -1.80 -7.74
CA GLU A 88 -29.70 -1.10 -6.45
C GLU A 88 -28.38 -1.47 -5.76
N HIS A 89 -27.47 -2.17 -6.47
CA HIS A 89 -26.20 -2.58 -5.92
C HIS A 89 -25.19 -1.44 -5.89
N ASN A 90 -24.36 -1.38 -4.84
CA ASN A 90 -23.27 -0.44 -4.71
C ASN A 90 -22.16 -0.97 -3.80
N ILE A 91 -21.01 -0.32 -3.85
CA ILE A 91 -19.86 -0.62 -2.99
C ILE A 91 -19.49 0.55 -2.07
N TYR A 92 -20.44 1.42 -1.74
CA TYR A 92 -20.16 2.57 -0.88
C TYR A 92 -19.50 2.15 0.44
N GLY A 93 -18.37 2.77 0.79
CA GLY A 93 -17.55 2.44 1.94
C GLY A 93 -16.77 1.12 1.84
N LYS A 94 -16.84 0.43 0.69
CA LYS A 94 -16.09 -0.80 0.38
C LYS A 94 -15.12 -0.53 -0.76
N GLY A 95 -14.65 -1.58 -1.43
CA GLY A 95 -13.70 -1.49 -2.53
C GLY A 95 -12.27 -1.60 -2.04
N MET A 96 -11.37 -0.86 -2.63
CA MET A 96 -9.94 -0.87 -2.34
C MET A 96 -9.63 -0.24 -0.99
N TRP A 97 -8.94 -0.99 -0.12
CA TRP A 97 -8.43 -0.53 1.16
C TRP A 97 -6.91 -0.36 1.10
N ALA A 98 -6.26 -0.11 2.24
CA ALA A 98 -4.84 0.22 2.33
C ALA A 98 -3.96 -0.52 1.32
N ALA A 99 -3.19 0.23 0.53
CA ALA A 99 -2.30 -0.29 -0.49
C ALA A 99 -0.85 -0.26 -0.05
N SER A 100 -0.11 -1.29 -0.43
CA SER A 100 1.34 -1.32 -0.37
C SER A 100 1.94 -1.00 -1.73
N LEU A 101 2.90 -0.08 -1.76
CA LEU A 101 3.68 0.26 -2.95
C LEU A 101 5.14 -0.17 -2.73
N ARG A 102 5.71 -0.95 -3.67
CA ARG A 102 7.11 -1.39 -3.63
C ARG A 102 7.75 -1.25 -5.01
N TYR A 103 9.07 -1.04 -4.99
CA TYR A 103 9.91 -1.07 -6.19
C TYR A 103 11.02 -2.08 -5.98
N HIS A 104 11.09 -3.09 -6.84
CA HIS A 104 12.08 -4.14 -6.78
C HIS A 104 12.58 -4.49 -8.18
N LYS A 105 13.90 -4.39 -8.39
CA LYS A 105 14.59 -4.73 -9.64
C LYS A 105 13.93 -4.20 -10.91
N GLY A 106 13.56 -2.93 -10.90
CA GLY A 106 12.99 -2.24 -12.07
C GLY A 106 11.47 -2.36 -12.21
N ILE A 107 10.79 -3.06 -11.31
CA ILE A 107 9.35 -3.26 -11.35
C ILE A 107 8.69 -2.61 -10.13
N PHE A 108 7.61 -1.88 -10.36
CA PHE A 108 6.70 -1.41 -9.33
C PHE A 108 5.65 -2.47 -9.03
N TYR A 109 5.33 -2.62 -7.76
CA TYR A 109 4.32 -3.54 -7.25
C TYR A 109 3.35 -2.77 -6.38
N ILE A 110 2.06 -2.94 -6.62
CA ILE A 110 1.00 -2.43 -5.75
C ILE A 110 0.13 -3.60 -5.32
N CYS A 111 -0.04 -3.75 -4.01
CA CYS A 111 -0.83 -4.82 -3.42
C CYS A 111 -1.85 -4.23 -2.44
N PHE A 112 -3.09 -4.68 -2.51
CA PHE A 112 -4.16 -4.26 -1.62
C PHE A 112 -5.29 -5.30 -1.58
N VAL A 113 -6.15 -5.18 -0.59
CA VAL A 113 -7.41 -5.94 -0.54
C VAL A 113 -8.59 -5.08 -0.97
N ALA A 114 -9.59 -5.70 -1.57
CA ALA A 114 -10.88 -5.05 -1.78
C ALA A 114 -11.97 -5.77 -0.99
N ASN A 115 -12.67 -4.99 -0.17
CA ASN A 115 -13.60 -5.53 0.83
C ASN A 115 -14.95 -5.96 0.22
N ASP A 116 -15.28 -5.49 -0.97
CA ASP A 116 -16.48 -5.91 -1.71
C ASP A 116 -16.30 -7.26 -2.40
N THR A 117 -15.11 -7.51 -2.95
CA THR A 117 -14.81 -8.77 -3.67
C THR A 117 -14.15 -9.81 -2.77
N HIS A 118 -13.67 -9.42 -1.60
CA HIS A 118 -12.93 -10.25 -0.65
C HIS A 118 -11.70 -10.92 -1.29
N LYS A 119 -10.94 -10.14 -2.05
CA LYS A 119 -9.73 -10.58 -2.77
C LYS A 119 -8.53 -9.71 -2.44
N THR A 120 -7.34 -10.28 -2.62
CA THR A 120 -6.07 -9.55 -2.62
C THR A 120 -5.62 -9.35 -4.06
N TYR A 121 -5.49 -8.10 -4.47
CA TYR A 121 -5.07 -7.69 -5.79
C TYR A 121 -3.59 -7.35 -5.81
N LEU A 122 -2.94 -7.73 -6.90
CA LEU A 122 -1.56 -7.39 -7.19
C LEU A 122 -1.49 -6.74 -8.57
N TYR A 123 -0.91 -5.56 -8.62
CA TYR A 123 -0.60 -4.84 -9.86
C TYR A 123 0.90 -4.71 -10.02
N ARG A 124 1.40 -4.88 -11.24
CA ARG A 124 2.82 -4.77 -11.60
C ARG A 124 2.99 -3.91 -12.84
N SER A 125 4.03 -3.07 -12.84
CA SER A 125 4.41 -2.26 -13.99
C SER A 125 5.90 -1.95 -13.96
N ASP A 126 6.54 -1.77 -15.11
CA ASP A 126 7.90 -1.24 -15.24
C ASP A 126 7.92 0.30 -15.20
N SER A 127 6.75 0.94 -15.35
CA SER A 127 6.57 2.38 -15.19
C SER A 127 5.53 2.69 -14.13
N ILE A 128 5.77 3.72 -13.31
CA ILE A 128 4.80 4.18 -12.31
C ILE A 128 3.51 4.70 -12.96
N GLU A 129 3.57 5.16 -14.17
CA GLU A 129 2.43 5.65 -14.95
C GLU A 129 1.69 4.52 -15.68
N GLY A 130 2.17 3.28 -15.56
CA GLY A 130 1.61 2.11 -16.22
C GLY A 130 2.18 1.84 -17.61
N PRO A 131 1.60 0.92 -18.38
CA PRO A 131 0.37 0.18 -18.04
C PRO A 131 0.54 -0.79 -16.86
N TRP A 132 -0.49 -0.91 -16.04
CA TRP A 132 -0.49 -1.78 -14.88
C TRP A 132 -1.12 -3.15 -15.21
N HIS A 133 -0.41 -4.22 -14.91
CA HIS A 133 -0.84 -5.60 -15.13
C HIS A 133 -1.46 -6.17 -13.85
N LYS A 134 -2.77 -6.41 -13.88
CA LYS A 134 -3.54 -6.96 -12.76
C LYS A 134 -3.37 -8.46 -12.63
N SER A 135 -3.16 -8.92 -11.41
CA SER A 135 -3.26 -10.31 -10.97
C SER A 135 -3.85 -10.36 -9.56
N GLN A 136 -3.88 -11.54 -8.95
CA GLN A 136 -4.37 -11.75 -7.59
C GLN A 136 -3.38 -12.61 -6.83
N ILE A 137 -3.31 -12.40 -5.50
CA ILE A 137 -2.63 -13.28 -4.57
C ILE A 137 -3.71 -14.13 -3.90
N GLU A 138 -3.56 -15.45 -3.92
CA GLU A 138 -4.48 -16.39 -3.27
C GLU A 138 -4.55 -16.10 -1.77
N GLY A 139 -5.74 -15.76 -1.26
CA GLY A 139 -6.00 -15.38 0.12
C GLY A 139 -6.54 -13.95 0.26
N PHE A 140 -6.88 -13.58 1.51
CA PHE A 140 -7.30 -12.24 1.88
C PHE A 140 -6.35 -11.70 2.93
N TYR A 141 -5.51 -10.76 2.55
CA TYR A 141 -4.43 -10.22 3.37
C TYR A 141 -4.75 -8.78 3.79
N HIS A 142 -5.53 -8.64 4.85
CA HIS A 142 -5.97 -7.35 5.36
C HIS A 142 -4.77 -6.45 5.73
N ASP A 143 -4.79 -5.20 5.30
CA ASP A 143 -3.78 -4.17 5.55
C ASP A 143 -2.36 -4.66 5.28
N CYS A 144 -2.20 -5.25 4.09
CA CYS A 144 -0.97 -5.94 3.74
C CYS A 144 0.12 -5.02 3.22
N SER A 145 1.36 -5.45 3.41
CA SER A 145 2.49 -4.91 2.67
C SER A 145 3.39 -6.01 2.11
N LEU A 146 3.90 -5.77 0.90
CA LEU A 146 4.88 -6.64 0.26
C LEU A 146 6.30 -6.32 0.76
N PHE A 147 7.13 -7.34 0.82
CA PHE A 147 8.54 -7.22 1.12
C PHE A 147 9.33 -8.17 0.24
N PHE A 148 10.42 -7.68 -0.35
CA PHE A 148 11.32 -8.45 -1.21
C PHE A 148 12.71 -8.50 -0.61
N GLU A 149 13.28 -9.70 -0.56
CA GLU A 149 14.67 -9.91 -0.22
C GLU A 149 15.59 -9.79 -1.45
N GLU A 150 16.90 -9.71 -1.22
CA GLU A 150 17.90 -9.60 -2.29
C GLU A 150 17.95 -10.83 -3.19
N ASP A 151 17.58 -11.99 -2.66
CA ASP A 151 17.52 -13.28 -3.38
C ASP A 151 16.19 -13.49 -4.12
N ASP A 152 15.35 -12.45 -4.22
CA ASP A 152 14.02 -12.48 -4.82
C ASP A 152 12.96 -13.24 -4.01
N SER A 153 13.27 -13.69 -2.82
CA SER A 153 12.24 -14.19 -1.91
C SER A 153 11.26 -13.08 -1.57
N ALA A 154 9.97 -13.35 -1.73
CA ALA A 154 8.91 -12.40 -1.49
C ALA A 154 8.06 -12.81 -0.29
N TYR A 155 7.62 -11.81 0.45
CA TYR A 155 6.82 -11.99 1.65
C TYR A 155 5.66 -10.98 1.66
N ILE A 156 4.57 -11.36 2.33
CA ILE A 156 3.46 -10.48 2.64
C ILE A 156 3.26 -10.42 4.14
N ILE A 157 3.16 -9.19 4.66
CA ILE A 157 2.88 -8.90 6.06
C ILE A 157 1.46 -8.38 6.12
N TYR A 158 0.65 -8.87 7.04
CA TYR A 158 -0.77 -8.54 7.06
C TYR A 158 -1.42 -8.89 8.40
N GLY A 159 -2.59 -8.37 8.61
CA GLY A 159 -3.47 -8.77 9.71
C GLY A 159 -4.05 -7.60 10.47
N ASN A 160 -4.94 -7.93 11.38
CA ASN A 160 -5.52 -7.06 12.38
C ASN A 160 -5.48 -7.79 13.71
N ASN A 161 -5.04 -7.15 14.78
CA ASN A 161 -4.70 -7.73 16.09
C ASN A 161 -3.57 -8.75 16.05
N HIS A 162 -3.60 -9.70 15.14
CA HIS A 162 -2.56 -10.68 14.88
C HIS A 162 -1.89 -10.34 13.55
N ILE A 163 -0.61 -9.99 13.61
CA ILE A 163 0.20 -9.64 12.43
C ILE A 163 1.02 -10.85 12.02
N TYR A 164 0.84 -11.28 10.79
CA TYR A 164 1.50 -12.43 10.20
C TYR A 164 2.48 -12.03 9.11
N LEU A 165 3.52 -12.83 8.98
CA LEU A 165 4.44 -12.83 7.84
C LEU A 165 4.29 -14.15 7.11
N THR A 166 4.01 -14.09 5.80
CA THR A 166 3.85 -15.26 4.94
C THR A 166 4.78 -15.14 3.73
N GLN A 167 5.57 -16.18 3.47
CA GLN A 167 6.37 -16.27 2.27
C GLN A 167 5.48 -16.60 1.06
N LEU A 168 5.67 -15.87 -0.03
CA LEU A 168 4.95 -16.05 -1.27
C LEU A 168 5.74 -16.90 -2.26
N LYS A 169 5.03 -17.53 -3.20
CA LYS A 169 5.62 -18.13 -4.41
C LYS A 169 6.37 -17.06 -5.21
N ALA A 170 7.34 -17.46 -6.00
CA ALA A 170 8.14 -16.54 -6.81
C ALA A 170 7.31 -15.75 -7.85
N ASP A 171 6.19 -16.28 -8.32
CA ASP A 171 5.24 -15.59 -9.20
C ASP A 171 4.25 -14.69 -8.47
N LEU A 172 4.30 -14.70 -7.14
CA LEU A 172 3.42 -13.97 -6.22
C LEU A 172 1.94 -14.41 -6.28
N SER A 173 1.65 -15.59 -6.84
CA SER A 173 0.27 -16.06 -6.99
C SER A 173 -0.39 -16.50 -5.69
N GLY A 174 0.37 -16.75 -4.63
CA GLY A 174 -0.13 -17.20 -3.34
C GLY A 174 0.99 -17.63 -2.40
N PRO A 175 0.65 -18.20 -1.23
CA PRO A 175 1.62 -18.69 -0.28
C PRO A 175 2.51 -19.77 -0.86
N LEU A 176 3.81 -19.75 -0.48
CA LEU A 176 4.74 -20.82 -0.81
C LEU A 176 4.45 -22.05 0.05
N GLU A 177 4.17 -23.20 -0.57
CA GLU A 177 3.96 -24.44 0.15
C GLU A 177 5.22 -24.83 0.95
N GLY A 178 5.05 -25.05 2.25
CA GLY A 178 6.19 -25.29 3.17
C GLY A 178 7.08 -24.07 3.43
N GLY A 179 6.75 -22.91 2.87
CA GLY A 179 7.43 -21.64 3.12
C GLY A 179 7.17 -21.08 4.53
N LEU A 180 7.80 -19.96 4.81
CA LEU A 180 7.61 -19.29 6.11
C LEU A 180 6.16 -18.80 6.26
N HIS A 181 5.53 -19.19 7.38
CA HIS A 181 4.32 -18.58 7.87
C HIS A 181 4.44 -18.39 9.38
N ARG A 182 4.41 -17.15 9.85
CA ARG A 182 4.70 -16.84 11.25
C ARG A 182 3.89 -15.67 11.74
N GLU A 183 3.30 -15.81 12.93
CA GLU A 183 2.81 -14.69 13.71
C GLU A 183 4.00 -13.89 14.27
N LEU A 184 4.00 -12.58 14.03
CA LEU A 184 5.05 -11.66 14.47
C LEU A 184 4.67 -10.93 15.75
N ILE A 185 3.44 -10.43 15.78
CA ILE A 185 2.89 -9.59 16.84
C ILE A 185 1.45 -10.02 17.07
N ASN A 186 1.05 -9.96 18.33
CA ASN A 186 -0.32 -10.18 18.70
C ASN A 186 -0.72 -9.13 19.75
N ASP A 187 -1.93 -8.66 19.66
CA ASP A 187 -2.52 -7.62 20.49
C ASP A 187 -3.73 -8.19 21.26
N GLU A 188 -3.56 -9.36 21.82
CA GLU A 188 -4.60 -10.00 22.62
C GLU A 188 -5.02 -9.11 23.79
N GLY A 189 -6.32 -8.91 23.89
CA GLY A 189 -6.92 -8.13 24.97
C GLY A 189 -7.09 -6.64 24.67
N ASN A 190 -6.69 -6.15 23.50
CA ASN A 190 -7.08 -4.81 23.07
C ASN A 190 -8.59 -4.82 22.69
N PRO A 191 -9.44 -4.06 23.40
CA PRO A 191 -10.87 -4.03 23.11
C PRO A 191 -11.25 -3.21 21.87
N PHE A 192 -10.24 -2.58 21.22
CA PHE A 192 -10.43 -1.69 20.09
C PHE A 192 -9.86 -2.27 18.80
N LEU A 193 -9.40 -1.43 17.90
CA LEU A 193 -8.97 -1.80 16.57
C LEU A 193 -7.74 -2.72 16.52
N GLY A 194 -6.83 -2.60 17.49
CA GLY A 194 -5.61 -3.39 17.55
C GLY A 194 -4.52 -2.93 16.58
N TYR A 195 -3.49 -3.75 16.40
CA TYR A 195 -2.42 -3.50 15.46
C TYR A 195 -2.86 -3.83 14.04
N GLU A 196 -2.63 -2.92 13.09
CA GLU A 196 -2.83 -3.11 11.65
C GLU A 196 -1.90 -2.18 10.86
N GLY A 197 -1.91 -2.23 9.53
CA GLY A 197 -1.13 -1.37 8.66
C GLY A 197 0.38 -1.59 8.75
N SER A 198 0.83 -2.83 8.91
CA SER A 198 2.24 -3.17 9.15
C SER A 198 3.07 -3.14 7.88
N HIS A 199 4.24 -2.48 7.93
CA HIS A 199 5.19 -2.41 6.84
C HIS A 199 6.58 -2.87 7.27
N PHE A 200 7.30 -3.58 6.38
CA PHE A 200 8.71 -3.89 6.52
C PHE A 200 9.55 -3.07 5.55
N TYR A 201 10.64 -2.55 6.09
CA TYR A 201 11.67 -1.85 5.32
C TYR A 201 13.06 -2.41 5.69
N LYS A 202 13.98 -2.39 4.73
CA LYS A 202 15.42 -2.60 4.94
C LYS A 202 16.14 -1.29 5.15
#